data_49cc6f8203f1491704b1cf42c43008f8
#
_entry.id   49cc6f8203f1491704b1cf42c43008f8
#
_cell.length_a   1.000
_cell.length_b   1.000
_cell.length_c   1.000
_cell.angle_alpha   90.00
_cell.angle_beta   90.00
_cell.angle_gamma   90.00
#
_symmetry.space_group_name_H-M   'P 1'
#
loop_
_entity.id
_entity.type
_entity.pdbx_description
1 polymer ?
#
loop_
_entity_poly.entity_id
_entity_poly.type
_entity_poly.pdbx_seq_one_letter_code
_entity_poly.pdbx_strand_id
1 'polypeptide(L)'
;MTGKAPSPFPAFLAGLLALVAPSLRAQQPAVETSPENTSWTFHAQTTFIEQAHPGFPADYSGPNSLDPSGEEKHTVSLTLFMGHTLWAGAAIYYDPEMTMGQGLSDTTGIAAFPNGEGTRASSNSPVYDTARLFIRQVINLGGSSTKVDDDQNQISQSEDANHLILTVGKLSATDIFDTNAYSHDPRTQFLNWALVDDGAWDYPADAKGYTGGFAAEWTFASHTLRYGIFMEPQVANELPLDARVDKAYGQVLEWEERLQVGGHPGAFRPMVFWNRAHMGLYQAALEESSPPDITLSRAYRSKAGAGLNWEQEVADGIGVFARAGFNDGRTETWAYTEIDRSLSGGVSVNGKRWGRPDDDLGLAGVVSGLSSEHRAYLAAGGDGFILGDGRLDYEPEEVVEVYYLWTPIKWLAVTPDYQFVQNPGYNRDRGPVSVFGLRIHSEY
;
A
#
# COMPACT_ATOMS: atom_id res chain seq x y z
N MET A 1 37.71 -8.48 19.28
CA MET A 1 37.39 -9.47 18.22
C MET A 1 36.27 -10.35 18.74
N THR A 2 35.05 -9.92 18.59
CA THR A 2 33.85 -10.70 18.95
C THR A 2 33.22 -11.13 17.62
N GLY A 3 33.41 -12.42 17.30
CA GLY A 3 32.84 -13.01 16.11
C GLY A 3 31.30 -13.01 16.17
N LYS A 4 30.68 -12.31 15.24
CA LYS A 4 29.23 -12.45 14.98
C LYS A 4 28.96 -13.91 14.58
N ALA A 5 28.05 -14.58 15.27
CA ALA A 5 27.55 -15.86 14.85
C ALA A 5 26.82 -15.72 13.48
N PRO A 6 26.94 -16.66 12.56
CA PRO A 6 26.23 -16.61 11.29
C PRO A 6 24.71 -16.67 11.56
N SER A 7 23.96 -15.80 10.89
CA SER A 7 22.51 -15.72 10.93
C SER A 7 21.89 -17.10 10.55
N PRO A 8 20.83 -17.55 11.22
CA PRO A 8 20.19 -18.83 10.94
C PRO A 8 19.34 -18.87 9.65
N PHE A 9 19.51 -17.90 8.79
CA PHE A 9 18.60 -17.50 7.72
C PHE A 9 18.47 -18.45 6.50
N PRO A 10 19.52 -19.14 5.99
CA PRO A 10 19.34 -20.01 4.82
C PRO A 10 18.41 -21.21 5.06
N ALA A 11 18.28 -21.66 6.33
CA ALA A 11 17.48 -22.82 6.66
C ALA A 11 15.96 -22.51 6.76
N PHE A 12 15.60 -21.27 7.11
CA PHE A 12 14.20 -20.87 7.25
C PHE A 12 13.53 -20.65 5.89
N LEU A 13 14.26 -20.00 4.97
CA LEU A 13 13.78 -19.76 3.60
C LEU A 13 13.58 -21.07 2.83
N ALA A 14 14.48 -22.04 3.00
CA ALA A 14 14.33 -23.36 2.40
C ALA A 14 13.13 -24.14 2.96
N GLY A 15 12.76 -23.91 4.22
CA GLY A 15 11.59 -24.51 4.86
C GLY A 15 10.26 -23.93 4.37
N LEU A 16 10.21 -22.62 4.12
CA LEU A 16 9.00 -21.96 3.62
C LEU A 16 8.72 -22.34 2.14
N LEU A 17 9.76 -22.42 1.32
CA LEU A 17 9.65 -22.84 -0.09
C LEU A 17 9.25 -24.33 -0.22
N ALA A 18 9.59 -25.18 0.76
CA ALA A 18 9.22 -26.58 0.75
C ALA A 18 7.74 -26.84 1.14
N LEU A 19 7.09 -25.92 1.84
CA LEU A 19 5.68 -26.03 2.21
C LEU A 19 4.71 -25.69 1.06
N VAL A 20 5.20 -25.01 0.01
CA VAL A 20 4.40 -24.57 -1.14
C VAL A 20 4.71 -25.39 -2.42
N ALA A 21 5.54 -26.43 -2.35
CA ALA A 21 5.85 -27.23 -3.53
C ALA A 21 4.67 -28.14 -3.92
N PRO A 22 4.02 -27.92 -5.09
CA PRO A 22 2.96 -28.78 -5.56
C PRO A 22 3.53 -30.15 -5.96
N SER A 23 2.84 -31.22 -5.57
CA SER A 23 3.09 -32.57 -6.10
C SER A 23 2.81 -32.55 -7.62
N LEU A 24 3.85 -32.64 -8.44
CA LEU A 24 3.78 -32.79 -9.90
C LEU A 24 2.88 -34.01 -10.25
N ARG A 25 1.60 -33.73 -10.55
CA ARG A 25 0.77 -34.66 -11.32
C ARG A 25 0.76 -34.20 -12.77
N ALA A 26 1.15 -35.11 -13.66
CA ALA A 26 1.12 -34.91 -15.11
C ALA A 26 -0.29 -34.46 -15.53
N GLN A 27 -0.34 -33.34 -16.26
CA GLN A 27 -1.56 -32.83 -16.90
C GLN A 27 -2.08 -33.84 -17.94
N GLN A 28 -3.29 -34.33 -17.72
CA GLN A 28 -4.10 -34.94 -18.78
C GLN A 28 -4.72 -33.78 -19.62
N PRO A 29 -4.94 -34.00 -20.93
CA PRO A 29 -5.54 -32.96 -21.78
C PRO A 29 -6.94 -32.59 -21.29
N ALA A 30 -7.21 -31.29 -21.21
CA ALA A 30 -8.46 -30.73 -20.75
C ALA A 30 -9.63 -31.20 -21.61
N VAL A 31 -10.58 -31.87 -20.99
CA VAL A 31 -11.96 -31.96 -21.48
C VAL A 31 -12.61 -30.63 -21.15
N GLU A 32 -13.14 -29.91 -22.14
CA GLU A 32 -13.98 -28.73 -21.94
C GLU A 32 -15.23 -29.17 -21.13
N THR A 33 -15.19 -28.96 -19.83
CA THR A 33 -16.36 -29.02 -18.96
C THR A 33 -16.95 -27.63 -18.86
N SER A 34 -18.27 -27.52 -18.96
CA SER A 34 -19.07 -26.34 -18.63
C SER A 34 -18.57 -25.70 -17.33
N PRO A 35 -18.64 -24.35 -17.16
CA PRO A 35 -18.14 -23.70 -15.97
C PRO A 35 -18.81 -24.30 -14.73
N GLU A 36 -18.10 -25.16 -14.03
CA GLU A 36 -18.50 -25.54 -12.68
C GLU A 36 -18.53 -24.25 -11.87
N ASN A 37 -19.66 -23.91 -11.26
CA ASN A 37 -19.75 -22.96 -10.18
C ASN A 37 -18.87 -23.51 -9.05
N THR A 38 -17.59 -23.14 -9.05
CA THR A 38 -16.71 -23.46 -7.93
C THR A 38 -17.25 -22.74 -6.71
N SER A 39 -17.74 -23.47 -5.73
CA SER A 39 -18.26 -22.89 -4.50
C SER A 39 -17.16 -22.37 -3.57
N TRP A 40 -15.91 -22.67 -3.87
CA TRP A 40 -14.72 -22.32 -3.09
C TRP A 40 -13.59 -21.82 -3.98
N THR A 41 -12.82 -20.85 -3.48
CA THR A 41 -11.53 -20.44 -4.03
C THR A 41 -10.47 -20.49 -2.94
N PHE A 42 -9.22 -20.82 -3.33
CA PHE A 42 -8.07 -20.89 -2.43
C PHE A 42 -6.82 -20.41 -3.17
N HIS A 43 -6.21 -19.35 -2.66
CA HIS A 43 -4.93 -18.85 -3.12
C HIS A 43 -3.99 -18.65 -1.92
N ALA A 44 -2.71 -18.55 -2.19
CA ALA A 44 -1.69 -18.28 -1.18
C ALA A 44 -0.57 -17.44 -1.77
N GLN A 45 -0.03 -16.54 -0.97
CA GLN A 45 1.17 -15.79 -1.34
C GLN A 45 2.13 -15.69 -0.17
N THR A 46 3.40 -15.55 -0.48
CA THR A 46 4.43 -15.20 0.50
C THR A 46 5.42 -14.22 -0.12
N THR A 47 5.80 -13.23 0.65
CA THR A 47 6.77 -12.21 0.23
C THR A 47 7.85 -12.07 1.28
N PHE A 48 9.10 -12.13 0.84
CA PHE A 48 10.29 -11.79 1.62
C PHE A 48 10.91 -10.54 0.99
N ILE A 49 11.16 -9.53 1.80
CA ILE A 49 11.87 -8.31 1.38
C ILE A 49 13.04 -8.09 2.32
N GLU A 50 14.23 -7.94 1.75
CA GLU A 50 15.41 -7.45 2.45
C GLU A 50 15.77 -6.09 1.90
N GLN A 51 16.00 -5.12 2.79
CA GLN A 51 16.44 -3.78 2.43
C GLN A 51 17.64 -3.37 3.27
N ALA A 52 18.54 -2.65 2.64
CA ALA A 52 19.72 -2.10 3.30
C ALA A 52 20.05 -0.71 2.75
N HIS A 53 20.59 0.15 3.60
CA HIS A 53 21.25 1.38 3.18
C HIS A 53 22.64 1.49 3.82
N PRO A 54 23.65 2.01 3.09
CA PRO A 54 24.93 2.36 3.68
C PRO A 54 24.81 3.60 4.57
N GLY A 55 25.86 3.91 5.31
CA GLY A 55 25.94 5.18 6.01
C GLY A 55 25.76 6.38 5.09
N PHE A 56 25.08 7.42 5.58
CA PHE A 56 24.80 8.65 4.85
C PHE A 56 25.05 9.90 5.72
N PRO A 57 25.27 11.08 5.12
CA PRO A 57 25.46 12.31 5.87
C PRO A 57 24.23 12.70 6.69
N ALA A 58 24.43 13.03 7.96
CA ALA A 58 23.41 13.57 8.85
C ALA A 58 24.08 14.43 9.91
N ASP A 59 23.68 15.68 10.05
CA ASP A 59 24.25 16.61 11.00
C ASP A 59 23.88 16.24 12.45
N TYR A 60 22.77 15.54 12.63
CA TYR A 60 22.26 15.09 13.92
C TYR A 60 21.27 13.93 13.74
N SER A 61 20.85 13.34 14.88
CA SER A 61 19.76 12.36 14.95
C SER A 61 18.87 12.64 16.14
N GLY A 62 17.57 12.38 15.98
CA GLY A 62 16.54 12.51 16.99
C GLY A 62 15.61 11.29 17.02
N PRO A 63 14.45 11.36 17.70
CA PRO A 63 13.60 10.20 18.00
C PRO A 63 13.16 9.41 16.76
N ASN A 64 12.65 10.07 15.74
CA ASN A 64 12.17 9.45 14.49
C ASN A 64 13.15 9.67 13.33
N SER A 65 14.46 9.64 13.59
CA SER A 65 15.46 9.71 12.53
C SER A 65 15.73 8.35 11.91
N LEU A 66 15.92 8.31 10.60
CA LEU A 66 16.58 7.17 9.96
C LEU A 66 18.02 7.06 10.49
N ASP A 67 18.50 5.85 10.83
CA ASP A 67 19.86 5.65 11.36
C ASP A 67 20.93 6.02 10.31
N PRO A 68 21.76 7.05 10.54
CA PRO A 68 22.74 7.46 9.54
C PRO A 68 23.96 6.52 9.45
N SER A 69 24.14 5.56 10.35
CA SER A 69 25.28 4.65 10.35
C SER A 69 25.16 3.54 9.31
N GLY A 70 23.96 3.34 8.77
CA GLY A 70 23.61 2.25 7.87
C GLY A 70 23.03 1.05 8.59
N GLU A 71 22.02 0.44 7.98
CA GLU A 71 21.32 -0.72 8.52
C GLU A 71 20.82 -1.66 7.42
N GLU A 72 20.43 -2.86 7.88
CA GLU A 72 19.82 -3.92 7.07
C GLU A 72 18.62 -4.46 7.83
N LYS A 73 17.48 -4.53 7.18
CA LYS A 73 16.21 -4.99 7.73
C LYS A 73 15.50 -5.90 6.72
N HIS A 74 14.64 -6.75 7.24
CA HIS A 74 13.81 -7.62 6.39
C HIS A 74 12.39 -7.71 6.92
N THR A 75 11.47 -8.00 5.99
CA THR A 75 10.07 -8.33 6.29
C THR A 75 9.69 -9.64 5.61
N VAL A 76 8.76 -10.35 6.21
CA VAL A 76 8.14 -11.56 5.66
C VAL A 76 6.65 -11.46 5.84
N SER A 77 5.89 -11.71 4.79
CA SER A 77 4.44 -11.90 4.85
C SER A 77 4.04 -13.24 4.23
N LEU A 78 3.01 -13.86 4.78
CA LEU A 78 2.33 -15.04 4.25
C LEU A 78 0.85 -14.83 4.41
N THR A 79 0.10 -14.81 3.30
CA THR A 79 -1.35 -14.63 3.27
C THR A 79 -2.00 -15.83 2.59
N LEU A 80 -3.05 -16.37 3.18
CA LEU A 80 -3.95 -17.33 2.54
C LEU A 80 -5.24 -16.60 2.17
N PHE A 81 -5.73 -16.83 0.96
CA PHE A 81 -6.99 -16.27 0.47
C PHE A 81 -8.01 -17.40 0.34
N MET A 82 -9.10 -17.31 1.07
CA MET A 82 -10.17 -18.30 1.07
C MET A 82 -11.49 -17.61 0.78
N GLY A 83 -12.19 -18.08 -0.25
CA GLY A 83 -13.51 -17.58 -0.61
C GLY A 83 -14.54 -18.69 -0.69
N HIS A 84 -15.79 -18.36 -0.35
CA HIS A 84 -16.92 -19.30 -0.46
C HIS A 84 -18.18 -18.57 -0.93
N THR A 85 -18.83 -19.14 -1.95
CA THR A 85 -20.12 -18.66 -2.45
C THR A 85 -21.20 -18.85 -1.39
N LEU A 86 -21.96 -17.81 -1.07
CA LEU A 86 -23.08 -17.85 -0.13
C LEU A 86 -24.42 -18.03 -0.86
N TRP A 87 -24.67 -17.19 -1.86
CA TRP A 87 -25.82 -17.20 -2.75
C TRP A 87 -25.46 -16.52 -4.07
N ALA A 88 -26.40 -16.41 -5.01
CA ALA A 88 -26.13 -15.82 -6.32
C ALA A 88 -25.53 -14.42 -6.23
N GLY A 89 -24.32 -14.26 -6.76
CA GLY A 89 -23.54 -13.02 -6.74
C GLY A 89 -22.91 -12.68 -5.41
N ALA A 90 -23.12 -13.47 -4.34
CA ALA A 90 -22.52 -13.20 -3.02
C ALA A 90 -21.48 -14.25 -2.64
N ALA A 91 -20.37 -13.79 -2.08
CA ALA A 91 -19.32 -14.60 -1.51
C ALA A 91 -18.78 -13.99 -0.22
N ILE A 92 -18.31 -14.84 0.69
CA ILE A 92 -17.52 -14.47 1.86
C ILE A 92 -16.05 -14.78 1.59
N TYR A 93 -15.17 -13.89 2.05
CA TYR A 93 -13.72 -14.05 1.93
C TYR A 93 -13.08 -13.93 3.30
N TYR A 94 -12.05 -14.74 3.53
CA TYR A 94 -11.26 -14.75 4.76
C TYR A 94 -9.78 -14.92 4.46
N ASP A 95 -8.97 -13.93 4.85
CA ASP A 95 -7.53 -13.90 4.61
C ASP A 95 -6.79 -13.88 5.97
N PRO A 96 -6.42 -15.05 6.53
CA PRO A 96 -5.46 -15.12 7.62
C PRO A 96 -4.06 -14.75 7.08
N GLU A 97 -3.35 -13.91 7.83
CA GLU A 97 -2.03 -13.43 7.48
C GLU A 97 -1.03 -13.61 8.62
N MET A 98 0.20 -13.95 8.26
CA MET A 98 1.35 -13.93 9.14
C MET A 98 2.34 -12.90 8.63
N THR A 99 2.77 -11.99 9.52
CA THR A 99 3.81 -11.00 9.23
C THR A 99 4.95 -11.11 10.23
N MET A 100 6.18 -10.80 9.80
CA MET A 100 7.38 -10.79 10.63
C MET A 100 8.41 -9.82 10.03
N GLY A 101 9.28 -9.29 10.88
CA GLY A 101 10.37 -8.39 10.48
C GLY A 101 10.04 -6.92 10.77
N GLN A 102 10.88 -6.01 10.30
CA GLN A 102 10.76 -4.57 10.52
C GLN A 102 11.26 -3.81 9.30
N GLY A 103 10.73 -2.62 9.05
CA GLY A 103 11.27 -1.65 8.11
C GLY A 103 12.54 -0.97 8.64
N LEU A 104 13.22 -0.22 7.77
CA LEU A 104 14.40 0.58 8.15
C LEU A 104 14.05 1.53 9.30
N SER A 105 14.91 1.57 10.33
CA SER A 105 14.74 2.36 11.58
C SER A 105 13.35 2.21 12.19
N ASP A 106 12.82 0.97 12.22
CA ASP A 106 11.48 0.64 12.70
C ASP A 106 10.36 1.44 11.99
N THR A 107 10.56 1.69 10.70
CA THR A 107 9.67 2.44 9.80
C THR A 107 9.56 3.92 10.21
N THR A 108 10.70 4.61 10.45
CA THR A 108 10.75 6.04 10.77
C THR A 108 11.79 6.78 9.91
N GLY A 109 11.68 8.10 9.84
CA GLY A 109 12.67 8.99 9.28
C GLY A 109 12.65 9.16 7.76
N ILE A 110 11.74 8.50 7.05
CA ILE A 110 11.40 8.72 5.64
C ILE A 110 9.87 8.80 5.57
N ALA A 111 9.33 9.87 4.98
CA ALA A 111 7.87 10.05 4.90
C ALA A 111 7.25 9.06 3.92
N ALA A 112 7.87 8.88 2.77
CA ALA A 112 7.52 7.87 1.78
C ALA A 112 8.32 6.58 2.04
N PHE A 113 7.82 5.71 2.90
CA PHE A 113 8.53 4.50 3.31
C PHE A 113 9.02 3.66 2.13
N PRO A 114 10.28 3.17 2.18
CA PRO A 114 10.86 2.41 1.09
C PRO A 114 10.38 0.95 1.01
N ASN A 115 9.52 0.47 1.92
CA ASN A 115 9.01 -0.91 1.95
C ASN A 115 7.52 -0.93 2.27
N GLY A 116 6.66 -1.15 1.27
CA GLY A 116 5.21 -1.24 1.40
C GLY A 116 4.70 -2.41 2.27
N GLU A 117 5.53 -3.44 2.51
CA GLU A 117 5.24 -4.54 3.43
C GLU A 117 5.76 -4.27 4.86
N GLY A 118 6.46 -3.16 5.09
CA GLY A 118 6.95 -2.75 6.40
C GLY A 118 5.94 -1.89 7.13
N THR A 119 5.50 -2.29 8.32
CA THR A 119 4.58 -1.52 9.16
C THR A 119 5.18 -1.21 10.51
N ARG A 120 4.71 -0.16 11.21
CA ARG A 120 5.11 0.15 12.59
C ARG A 120 4.63 -0.90 13.60
N ALA A 121 3.58 -1.64 13.28
CA ALA A 121 3.08 -2.75 14.09
C ALA A 121 3.83 -4.08 13.87
N SER A 122 4.95 -4.04 13.16
CA SER A 122 5.79 -5.21 12.85
C SER A 122 6.58 -5.71 14.06
N SER A 123 6.98 -6.96 14.02
CA SER A 123 7.75 -7.64 15.08
C SER A 123 8.76 -8.59 14.48
N ASN A 124 9.90 -8.76 15.14
CA ASN A 124 10.89 -9.79 14.78
C ASN A 124 10.42 -11.23 15.04
N SER A 125 9.28 -11.40 15.70
CA SER A 125 8.61 -12.68 15.87
C SER A 125 7.36 -12.72 14.98
N PRO A 126 6.95 -13.92 14.49
CA PRO A 126 5.73 -14.04 13.70
C PRO A 126 4.50 -13.51 14.45
N VAL A 127 3.76 -12.64 13.79
CA VAL A 127 2.46 -12.11 14.23
C VAL A 127 1.40 -12.63 13.29
N TYR A 128 0.32 -13.18 13.85
CA TYR A 128 -0.81 -13.72 13.09
C TYR A 128 -2.01 -12.80 13.24
N ASP A 129 -2.68 -12.51 12.13
CA ASP A 129 -3.84 -11.63 12.10
C ASP A 129 -4.88 -12.11 11.07
N THR A 130 -6.07 -11.56 11.16
CA THR A 130 -7.05 -11.57 10.08
C THR A 130 -6.85 -10.30 9.26
N ALA A 131 -6.20 -10.41 8.11
CA ALA A 131 -6.01 -9.31 7.18
C ALA A 131 -7.39 -8.87 6.63
N ARG A 132 -8.15 -9.80 6.09
CA ARG A 132 -9.49 -9.53 5.55
C ARG A 132 -10.50 -10.56 6.03
N LEU A 133 -11.73 -10.08 6.25
CA LEU A 133 -12.93 -10.90 6.46
C LEU A 133 -14.14 -10.07 6.02
N PHE A 134 -14.64 -10.32 4.82
CA PHE A 134 -15.70 -9.52 4.24
C PHE A 134 -16.67 -10.35 3.40
N ILE A 135 -17.86 -9.80 3.16
CA ILE A 135 -18.82 -10.29 2.19
C ILE A 135 -18.83 -9.32 1.02
N ARG A 136 -18.77 -9.87 -0.20
CA ARG A 136 -18.95 -9.13 -1.45
C ARG A 136 -20.22 -9.64 -2.14
N GLN A 137 -21.08 -8.71 -2.56
CA GLN A 137 -22.27 -9.00 -3.38
C GLN A 137 -22.16 -8.28 -4.72
N VAL A 138 -22.16 -9.04 -5.81
CA VAL A 138 -22.32 -8.51 -7.17
C VAL A 138 -23.80 -8.57 -7.54
N ILE A 139 -24.32 -7.46 -8.07
CA ILE A 139 -25.69 -7.28 -8.55
C ILE A 139 -25.60 -6.90 -10.01
N ASN A 140 -25.89 -7.83 -10.91
CA ASN A 140 -25.92 -7.59 -12.34
C ASN A 140 -27.14 -6.74 -12.74
N LEU A 141 -26.91 -5.69 -13.54
CA LEU A 141 -27.87 -4.68 -13.93
C LEU A 141 -28.10 -4.64 -15.45
N GLY A 142 -27.47 -5.57 -16.19
CA GLY A 142 -27.64 -5.75 -17.62
C GLY A 142 -26.48 -5.22 -18.47
N GLY A 143 -26.59 -5.41 -19.76
CA GLY A 143 -25.53 -5.21 -20.76
C GLY A 143 -24.89 -6.54 -21.17
N SER A 144 -23.73 -6.48 -21.83
CA SER A 144 -22.94 -7.68 -22.13
C SER A 144 -22.40 -8.29 -20.82
N SER A 145 -22.44 -9.60 -20.71
CA SER A 145 -21.88 -10.31 -19.58
C SER A 145 -20.49 -10.83 -19.91
N THR A 146 -19.54 -10.64 -19.01
CA THR A 146 -18.15 -11.10 -19.10
C THR A 146 -17.86 -12.06 -17.97
N LYS A 147 -17.17 -13.15 -18.27
CA LYS A 147 -16.67 -14.06 -17.24
C LYS A 147 -15.49 -13.39 -16.52
N VAL A 148 -15.56 -13.34 -15.20
CA VAL A 148 -14.46 -13.00 -14.32
C VAL A 148 -13.87 -14.30 -13.79
N ASP A 149 -12.56 -14.47 -13.93
CA ASP A 149 -11.89 -15.70 -13.53
C ASP A 149 -11.62 -15.71 -12.02
N ASP A 150 -11.28 -16.87 -11.49
CA ASP A 150 -10.88 -17.10 -10.11
C ASP A 150 -9.54 -16.44 -9.83
N ASP A 151 -9.43 -15.75 -8.69
CA ASP A 151 -8.23 -15.01 -8.27
C ASP A 151 -8.27 -14.75 -6.76
N GLN A 152 -7.23 -14.12 -6.19
CA GLN A 152 -7.21 -13.66 -4.81
C GLN A 152 -8.45 -12.81 -4.51
N ASN A 153 -9.20 -13.18 -3.47
CA ASN A 153 -10.44 -12.49 -3.08
C ASN A 153 -11.50 -12.38 -4.20
N GLN A 154 -11.49 -13.32 -5.13
CA GLN A 154 -12.40 -13.34 -6.26
C GLN A 154 -12.79 -14.76 -6.66
N ILE A 155 -14.05 -15.10 -6.49
CA ILE A 155 -14.62 -16.34 -7.03
C ILE A 155 -15.01 -16.11 -8.48
N SER A 156 -14.73 -17.11 -9.35
CA SER A 156 -15.15 -17.08 -10.75
C SER A 156 -16.67 -16.89 -10.87
N GLN A 157 -17.08 -15.87 -11.58
CA GLN A 157 -18.49 -15.52 -11.80
C GLN A 157 -18.67 -14.78 -13.13
N SER A 158 -19.91 -14.46 -13.47
CA SER A 158 -20.22 -13.58 -14.61
C SER A 158 -20.65 -12.23 -14.09
N GLU A 159 -20.08 -11.16 -14.68
CA GLU A 159 -20.44 -9.78 -14.39
C GLU A 159 -20.96 -9.10 -15.65
N ASP A 160 -22.08 -8.39 -15.51
CA ASP A 160 -22.63 -7.59 -16.58
C ASP A 160 -21.81 -6.30 -16.76
N ALA A 161 -21.85 -5.73 -17.97
CA ALA A 161 -21.20 -4.43 -18.22
C ALA A 161 -21.73 -3.31 -17.31
N ASN A 162 -23.00 -3.43 -16.87
CA ASN A 162 -23.54 -2.58 -15.80
C ASN A 162 -23.79 -3.47 -14.58
N HIS A 163 -23.14 -3.14 -13.48
CA HIS A 163 -23.29 -3.89 -12.24
C HIS A 163 -23.01 -3.00 -11.02
N LEU A 164 -23.49 -3.45 -9.87
CA LEU A 164 -23.20 -2.86 -8.58
C LEU A 164 -22.51 -3.91 -7.70
N ILE A 165 -21.37 -3.55 -7.12
CA ILE A 165 -20.68 -4.36 -6.12
C ILE A 165 -20.86 -3.71 -4.76
N LEU A 166 -21.24 -4.50 -3.75
CA LEU A 166 -21.32 -4.08 -2.36
C LEU A 166 -20.35 -4.93 -1.55
N THR A 167 -19.49 -4.31 -0.79
CA THR A 167 -18.50 -4.97 0.08
C THR A 167 -18.68 -4.49 1.51
N VAL A 168 -18.73 -5.43 2.47
CA VAL A 168 -18.86 -5.11 3.90
C VAL A 168 -18.03 -6.07 4.74
N GLY A 169 -17.25 -5.53 5.67
CA GLY A 169 -16.42 -6.31 6.58
C GLY A 169 -15.09 -5.67 6.88
N LYS A 170 -14.08 -6.48 7.24
CA LYS A 170 -12.68 -6.08 7.38
C LYS A 170 -11.97 -6.22 6.03
N LEU A 171 -11.32 -5.16 5.58
CA LEU A 171 -10.63 -5.06 4.27
C LEU A 171 -9.58 -3.93 4.31
N SER A 172 -8.79 -3.73 3.24
CA SER A 172 -8.06 -2.49 3.03
C SER A 172 -8.89 -1.53 2.17
N ALA A 173 -8.88 -0.25 2.49
CA ALA A 173 -9.54 0.76 1.65
C ALA A 173 -8.90 0.82 0.26
N THR A 174 -7.59 0.58 0.16
CA THR A 174 -6.82 0.57 -1.09
C THR A 174 -7.13 -0.63 -1.98
N ASP A 175 -7.73 -1.72 -1.46
CA ASP A 175 -8.22 -2.82 -2.31
C ASP A 175 -9.28 -2.35 -3.34
N ILE A 176 -9.93 -1.21 -3.08
CA ILE A 176 -11.08 -0.71 -3.88
C ILE A 176 -10.78 0.66 -4.50
N PHE A 177 -10.09 1.54 -3.78
CA PHE A 177 -9.85 2.93 -4.18
C PHE A 177 -8.38 3.15 -4.54
N ASP A 178 -8.11 4.16 -5.38
CA ASP A 178 -6.78 4.54 -5.87
C ASP A 178 -6.03 3.43 -6.62
N THR A 179 -6.73 2.45 -7.14
CA THR A 179 -6.14 1.35 -7.91
C THR A 179 -5.40 1.86 -9.14
N ASN A 180 -4.27 1.22 -9.51
CA ASN A 180 -3.48 1.57 -10.69
C ASN A 180 -2.78 0.33 -11.24
N ALA A 181 -2.89 0.10 -12.54
CA ALA A 181 -2.34 -1.09 -13.19
C ALA A 181 -0.80 -1.16 -13.15
N TYR A 182 -0.11 -0.03 -12.96
CA TYR A 182 1.34 0.05 -13.06
C TYR A 182 2.03 0.39 -11.72
N SER A 183 1.27 0.81 -10.72
CA SER A 183 1.81 1.20 -9.43
C SER A 183 0.73 1.11 -8.34
N HIS A 184 0.63 -0.05 -7.69
CA HIS A 184 -0.35 -0.30 -6.63
C HIS A 184 0.05 -1.46 -5.69
N ASP A 185 0.67 -2.52 -6.19
CA ASP A 185 1.01 -3.69 -5.40
C ASP A 185 2.50 -3.72 -5.00
N PRO A 186 2.84 -3.56 -3.71
CA PRO A 186 4.24 -3.61 -3.25
C PRO A 186 4.86 -5.00 -3.33
N ARG A 187 4.10 -6.05 -3.66
CA ARG A 187 4.60 -7.41 -3.79
C ARG A 187 5.14 -7.71 -5.20
N THR A 188 4.65 -6.98 -6.20
CA THR A 188 5.01 -7.23 -7.61
C THR A 188 5.50 -5.97 -8.35
N GLN A 189 5.15 -4.78 -7.87
CA GLN A 189 5.49 -3.49 -8.50
C GLN A 189 6.48 -2.69 -7.63
N PHE A 190 6.29 -1.37 -7.50
CA PHE A 190 7.11 -0.50 -6.64
C PHE A 190 6.98 -0.90 -5.16
N LEU A 191 8.04 -0.67 -4.37
CA LEU A 191 8.04 -0.92 -2.92
C LEU A 191 7.67 0.31 -2.11
N ASN A 192 7.92 1.50 -2.65
CA ASN A 192 7.74 2.76 -1.92
C ASN A 192 6.26 3.08 -1.69
N TRP A 193 5.88 3.38 -0.46
CA TRP A 193 4.50 3.64 -0.05
C TRP A 193 3.82 4.78 -0.79
N ALA A 194 4.54 5.87 -1.09
CA ALA A 194 4.00 7.00 -1.83
C ALA A 194 3.99 6.81 -3.35
N LEU A 195 4.47 5.66 -3.84
CA LEU A 195 4.31 5.23 -5.23
C LEU A 195 3.16 4.23 -5.39
N VAL A 196 2.96 3.32 -4.43
CA VAL A 196 1.90 2.30 -4.55
C VAL A 196 0.49 2.87 -4.34
N ASP A 197 0.38 3.94 -3.53
CA ASP A 197 -0.87 4.66 -3.29
C ASP A 197 -0.63 6.19 -3.33
N ASP A 198 -1.71 6.99 -3.36
CA ASP A 198 -1.59 8.45 -3.18
C ASP A 198 -1.07 8.76 -1.77
N GLY A 199 0.18 9.19 -1.68
CA GLY A 199 0.84 9.47 -0.42
C GLY A 199 0.13 10.52 0.45
N ALA A 200 -0.66 11.42 -0.14
CA ALA A 200 -1.40 12.43 0.61
C ALA A 200 -2.82 11.98 1.03
N TRP A 201 -3.24 10.79 0.62
CA TRP A 201 -4.49 10.20 1.09
C TRP A 201 -4.26 9.50 2.44
N ASP A 202 -4.60 10.18 3.52
CA ASP A 202 -4.59 9.62 4.88
C ASP A 202 -5.73 8.57 5.01
N TYR A 203 -5.59 7.44 4.29
CA TYR A 203 -6.67 6.48 4.16
C TYR A 203 -6.96 5.76 5.49
N PRO A 204 -8.26 5.54 5.81
CA PRO A 204 -8.65 4.95 7.08
C PRO A 204 -8.18 3.50 7.19
N ALA A 205 -7.24 3.26 8.10
CA ALA A 205 -6.66 1.95 8.36
C ALA A 205 -6.01 1.87 9.74
N ASP A 206 -5.90 0.65 10.29
CA ASP A 206 -5.00 0.37 11.39
C ASP A 206 -3.53 0.36 10.93
N ALA A 207 -2.58 0.21 11.85
CA ALA A 207 -1.15 0.22 11.53
C ALA A 207 -0.68 -0.89 10.57
N LYS A 208 -1.54 -1.83 10.20
CA LYS A 208 -1.28 -2.87 9.21
C LYS A 208 -1.96 -2.62 7.86
N GLY A 209 -2.69 -1.51 7.72
CA GLY A 209 -3.39 -1.16 6.48
C GLY A 209 -4.82 -1.69 6.37
N TYR A 210 -5.39 -2.26 7.44
CA TYR A 210 -6.75 -2.84 7.41
C TYR A 210 -7.74 -2.03 8.23
N THR A 211 -9.00 -2.07 7.79
CA THR A 211 -10.12 -1.39 8.47
C THR A 211 -11.41 -2.18 8.36
N GLY A 212 -12.40 -1.86 9.19
CA GLY A 212 -13.76 -2.34 9.04
C GLY A 212 -14.64 -1.30 8.35
N GLY A 213 -15.46 -1.72 7.39
CA GLY A 213 -16.27 -0.74 6.68
C GLY A 213 -17.22 -1.31 5.63
N PHE A 214 -17.73 -0.40 4.84
CA PHE A 214 -18.62 -0.66 3.71
C PHE A 214 -18.13 0.10 2.48
N ALA A 215 -18.19 -0.55 1.32
CA ALA A 215 -17.97 0.09 0.03
C ALA A 215 -19.05 -0.32 -0.98
N ALA A 216 -19.34 0.60 -1.90
CA ALA A 216 -20.22 0.40 -3.05
C ALA A 216 -19.53 0.88 -4.32
N GLU A 217 -19.55 0.05 -5.35
CA GLU A 217 -18.95 0.33 -6.66
C GLU A 217 -20.02 0.14 -7.73
N TRP A 218 -20.40 1.21 -8.38
CA TRP A 218 -21.38 1.17 -9.47
C TRP A 218 -20.70 1.38 -10.81
N THR A 219 -20.63 0.30 -11.60
CA THR A 219 -20.06 0.30 -12.94
C THR A 219 -21.17 0.46 -13.99
N PHE A 220 -20.99 1.39 -14.92
CA PHE A 220 -21.90 1.63 -16.05
C PHE A 220 -21.15 2.26 -17.22
N ALA A 221 -21.34 1.75 -18.42
CA ALA A 221 -20.60 2.15 -19.62
C ALA A 221 -19.08 2.12 -19.39
N SER A 222 -18.37 3.26 -19.57
CA SER A 222 -16.94 3.41 -19.31
C SER A 222 -16.63 3.92 -17.90
N HIS A 223 -17.62 4.05 -17.02
CA HIS A 223 -17.48 4.70 -15.74
C HIS A 223 -17.62 3.71 -14.57
N THR A 224 -16.98 4.01 -13.46
CA THR A 224 -17.29 3.41 -12.16
C THR A 224 -17.33 4.52 -11.11
N LEU A 225 -18.42 4.58 -10.34
CA LEU A 225 -18.53 5.45 -9.16
C LEU A 225 -18.36 4.59 -7.93
N ARG A 226 -17.39 4.95 -7.09
CA ARG A 226 -17.09 4.25 -5.84
C ARG A 226 -17.35 5.16 -4.65
N TYR A 227 -17.98 4.61 -3.61
CA TYR A 227 -18.14 5.26 -2.31
C TYR A 227 -17.78 4.28 -1.21
N GLY A 228 -17.00 4.75 -0.22
CA GLY A 228 -16.65 3.98 0.96
C GLY A 228 -16.83 4.75 2.26
N ILE A 229 -17.14 4.01 3.34
CA ILE A 229 -17.12 4.50 4.70
C ILE A 229 -16.45 3.46 5.59
N PHE A 230 -15.43 3.87 6.35
CA PHE A 230 -14.51 3.00 7.06
C PHE A 230 -14.27 3.49 8.48
N MET A 231 -13.87 2.58 9.37
CA MET A 231 -13.46 2.89 10.73
C MET A 231 -12.06 3.51 10.72
N GLU A 232 -11.79 4.36 11.71
CA GLU A 232 -10.48 4.94 11.95
C GLU A 232 -9.82 4.31 13.18
N PRO A 233 -8.48 4.31 13.31
CA PRO A 233 -7.82 3.85 14.53
C PRO A 233 -8.13 4.77 15.73
N GLN A 234 -8.00 4.22 16.93
CA GLN A 234 -8.22 4.99 18.18
C GLN A 234 -7.08 6.00 18.44
N VAL A 235 -5.89 5.67 18.01
CA VAL A 235 -4.67 6.47 18.12
C VAL A 235 -3.97 6.43 16.77
N ALA A 236 -3.28 7.50 16.41
CA ALA A 236 -2.59 7.63 15.13
C ALA A 236 -1.69 6.42 14.85
N ASN A 237 -1.92 5.77 13.70
CA ASN A 237 -1.19 4.62 13.21
C ASN A 237 -1.03 3.46 14.22
N GLU A 238 -2.10 3.15 14.98
CA GLU A 238 -2.15 2.03 15.94
C GLU A 238 -3.17 0.96 15.48
N LEU A 239 -3.09 -0.25 16.10
CA LEU A 239 -3.93 -1.39 15.70
C LEU A 239 -5.41 -1.27 16.09
N PRO A 240 -5.79 -0.80 17.30
CA PRO A 240 -7.19 -0.78 17.70
C PRO A 240 -8.00 0.24 16.90
N LEU A 241 -9.02 -0.23 16.17
CA LEU A 241 -10.00 0.63 15.52
C LEU A 241 -10.96 1.25 16.52
N ASP A 242 -11.43 2.48 16.26
CA ASP A 242 -12.42 3.16 17.10
C ASP A 242 -13.85 2.68 16.77
N ALA A 243 -14.45 1.96 17.70
CA ALA A 243 -15.80 1.44 17.55
C ALA A 243 -16.90 2.53 17.57
N ARG A 244 -16.54 3.79 17.87
CA ARG A 244 -17.47 4.94 17.86
C ARG A 244 -17.63 5.47 16.43
N VAL A 245 -18.22 4.66 15.56
CA VAL A 245 -18.41 4.97 14.13
C VAL A 245 -19.24 6.23 13.84
N ASP A 246 -19.93 6.78 14.85
CA ASP A 246 -20.59 8.08 14.80
C ASP A 246 -19.61 9.26 15.01
N LYS A 247 -18.39 9.00 15.49
CA LYS A 247 -17.38 10.00 15.83
C LYS A 247 -16.08 9.83 15.06
N ALA A 248 -15.70 8.60 14.74
CA ALA A 248 -14.46 8.26 14.04
C ALA A 248 -14.78 7.43 12.79
N TYR A 249 -14.58 8.02 11.64
CA TYR A 249 -14.82 7.38 10.34
C TYR A 249 -14.07 8.12 9.22
N GLY A 250 -13.63 7.37 8.22
CA GLY A 250 -13.17 7.90 6.94
C GLY A 250 -14.21 7.67 5.87
N GLN A 251 -14.41 8.64 5.00
CA GLN A 251 -15.25 8.52 3.80
C GLN A 251 -14.42 8.85 2.57
N VAL A 252 -14.68 8.13 1.49
CA VAL A 252 -14.05 8.34 0.21
C VAL A 252 -15.07 8.23 -0.91
N LEU A 253 -14.97 9.11 -1.89
CA LEU A 253 -15.73 9.09 -3.13
C LEU A 253 -14.74 9.18 -4.29
N GLU A 254 -14.79 8.20 -5.20
CA GLU A 254 -13.96 8.13 -6.38
C GLU A 254 -14.81 7.94 -7.62
N TRP A 255 -14.44 8.62 -8.71
CA TRP A 255 -14.95 8.41 -10.04
C TRP A 255 -13.87 7.82 -10.92
N GLU A 256 -14.13 6.74 -11.62
CA GLU A 256 -13.24 6.20 -12.64
C GLU A 256 -13.83 6.41 -14.04
N GLU A 257 -13.01 6.95 -14.93
CA GLU A 257 -13.23 7.02 -16.36
C GLU A 257 -12.26 6.09 -17.07
N ARG A 258 -12.76 5.01 -17.69
CA ARG A 258 -11.92 4.14 -18.53
C ARG A 258 -11.67 4.80 -19.87
N LEU A 259 -10.41 4.91 -20.25
CA LEU A 259 -9.92 5.60 -21.42
C LEU A 259 -9.47 4.61 -22.51
N GLN A 260 -9.55 5.04 -23.76
CA GLN A 260 -8.94 4.34 -24.89
C GLN A 260 -8.21 5.38 -25.75
N VAL A 261 -6.87 5.40 -25.68
CA VAL A 261 -6.05 6.35 -26.43
C VAL A 261 -5.16 5.59 -27.41
N GLY A 262 -5.34 5.84 -28.70
CA GLY A 262 -4.60 5.13 -29.76
C GLY A 262 -4.86 3.62 -29.81
N GLY A 263 -5.97 3.15 -29.25
CA GLY A 263 -6.30 1.71 -29.15
C GLY A 263 -5.73 1.03 -27.89
N HIS A 264 -5.07 1.78 -27.02
CA HIS A 264 -4.51 1.29 -25.76
C HIS A 264 -5.37 1.70 -24.56
N PRO A 265 -5.56 0.81 -23.55
CA PRO A 265 -6.37 1.10 -22.38
C PRO A 265 -5.69 2.08 -21.44
N GLY A 266 -6.50 2.81 -20.68
CA GLY A 266 -6.08 3.67 -19.60
C GLY A 266 -7.25 3.97 -18.67
N ALA A 267 -7.00 4.68 -17.58
CA ALA A 267 -8.01 5.15 -16.66
C ALA A 267 -7.62 6.49 -16.01
N PHE A 268 -8.64 7.24 -15.62
CA PHE A 268 -8.50 8.47 -14.85
C PHE A 268 -9.44 8.42 -13.66
N ARG A 269 -8.90 8.64 -12.44
CA ARG A 269 -9.62 8.48 -11.17
C ARG A 269 -9.43 9.70 -10.28
N PRO A 270 -10.31 10.73 -10.36
CA PRO A 270 -10.41 11.74 -9.34
C PRO A 270 -11.07 11.19 -8.08
N MET A 271 -10.52 11.54 -6.92
CA MET A 271 -10.97 11.10 -5.60
C MET A 271 -11.08 12.31 -4.66
N VAL A 272 -12.05 12.26 -3.74
CA VAL A 272 -12.14 13.15 -2.58
C VAL A 272 -12.37 12.32 -1.34
N PHE A 273 -11.78 12.74 -0.22
CA PHE A 273 -11.92 12.04 1.04
C PHE A 273 -12.18 12.98 2.21
N TRP A 274 -12.80 12.45 3.23
CA TRP A 274 -13.12 13.14 4.48
C TRP A 274 -12.99 12.17 5.64
N ASN A 275 -11.98 12.40 6.47
CA ASN A 275 -11.72 11.63 7.67
C ASN A 275 -12.16 12.41 8.90
N ARG A 276 -12.67 11.71 9.89
CA ARG A 276 -12.94 12.22 11.22
C ARG A 276 -12.40 11.25 12.26
N ALA A 277 -11.45 11.72 13.07
CA ALA A 277 -10.83 10.93 14.13
C ALA A 277 -10.44 11.82 15.33
N HIS A 278 -9.85 11.24 16.36
CA HIS A 278 -9.43 11.95 17.57
C HIS A 278 -8.08 12.64 17.38
N MET A 279 -7.95 13.43 16.30
CA MET A 279 -6.72 14.07 15.81
C MET A 279 -6.33 15.32 16.60
N GLY A 280 -5.03 15.55 16.75
CA GLY A 280 -4.48 16.81 17.23
C GLY A 280 -4.52 17.90 16.16
N LEU A 281 -4.34 19.15 16.57
CA LEU A 281 -4.23 20.32 15.70
C LEU A 281 -2.82 20.91 15.86
N TYR A 282 -2.04 20.95 14.78
CA TYR A 282 -0.64 21.40 14.83
C TYR A 282 -0.48 22.79 15.43
N GLN A 283 -1.33 23.74 15.02
CA GLN A 283 -1.29 25.11 15.55
C GLN A 283 -1.57 25.14 17.07
N ALA A 284 -2.52 24.36 17.57
CA ALA A 284 -2.82 24.32 19.00
C ALA A 284 -1.66 23.68 19.79
N ALA A 285 -1.05 22.61 19.28
CA ALA A 285 0.10 21.98 19.92
C ALA A 285 1.29 22.94 20.07
N LEU A 286 1.54 23.81 19.07
CA LEU A 286 2.57 24.85 19.14
C LEU A 286 2.31 25.88 20.26
N GLU A 287 1.06 26.13 20.62
CA GLU A 287 0.66 27.07 21.65
C GLU A 287 0.63 26.45 23.05
N GLU A 288 0.47 25.12 23.15
CA GLU A 288 0.26 24.41 24.43
C GLU A 288 1.56 23.98 25.12
N SER A 289 2.61 23.62 24.37
CA SER A 289 3.86 23.11 24.95
C SER A 289 5.11 23.44 24.11
N SER A 290 6.29 23.33 24.72
CA SER A 290 7.60 23.47 24.05
C SER A 290 8.61 22.46 24.63
N PRO A 291 9.08 21.46 23.84
CA PRO A 291 8.65 21.17 22.45
C PRO A 291 7.15 20.88 22.37
N PRO A 292 6.52 21.10 21.21
CA PRO A 292 5.09 20.89 21.06
C PRO A 292 4.73 19.40 21.09
N ASP A 293 3.65 19.08 21.82
CA ASP A 293 3.09 17.72 21.93
C ASP A 293 1.69 17.70 21.31
N ILE A 294 1.55 17.03 20.15
CA ILE A 294 0.29 16.96 19.40
C ILE A 294 -0.83 16.30 20.20
N THR A 295 -0.49 15.39 21.14
CA THR A 295 -1.46 14.63 21.91
C THR A 295 -2.28 15.50 22.84
N LEU A 296 -1.73 16.62 23.31
CA LEU A 296 -2.41 17.57 24.20
C LEU A 296 -3.57 18.28 23.50
N SER A 297 -3.48 18.45 22.18
CA SER A 297 -4.50 19.13 21.39
C SER A 297 -5.53 18.18 20.75
N ARG A 298 -5.46 16.87 21.01
CA ARG A 298 -6.36 15.88 20.38
C ARG A 298 -7.83 16.08 20.75
N ALA A 299 -8.68 16.05 19.72
CA ALA A 299 -10.14 16.07 19.82
C ALA A 299 -10.73 15.43 18.55
N TYR A 300 -12.03 15.08 18.54
CA TYR A 300 -12.68 14.63 17.30
C TYR A 300 -12.71 15.77 16.27
N ARG A 301 -11.86 15.67 15.27
CA ARG A 301 -11.67 16.66 14.21
C ARG A 301 -11.81 16.01 12.84
N SER A 302 -11.97 16.82 11.82
CA SER A 302 -12.04 16.37 10.45
C SER A 302 -10.84 16.85 9.64
N LYS A 303 -10.37 16.00 8.74
CA LYS A 303 -9.39 16.26 7.70
C LYS A 303 -10.04 15.98 6.36
N ALA A 304 -9.80 16.83 5.36
CA ALA A 304 -10.29 16.64 4.02
C ALA A 304 -9.15 16.73 3.01
N GLY A 305 -9.28 15.99 1.93
CA GLY A 305 -8.32 16.01 0.84
C GLY A 305 -8.90 15.51 -0.47
N ALA A 306 -8.06 15.53 -1.48
CA ALA A 306 -8.39 15.07 -2.82
C ALA A 306 -7.17 14.46 -3.50
N GLY A 307 -7.42 13.49 -4.39
CA GLY A 307 -6.43 12.81 -5.20
C GLY A 307 -6.84 12.75 -6.67
N LEU A 308 -5.85 12.67 -7.52
CA LEU A 308 -5.98 12.36 -8.95
C LEU A 308 -5.04 11.20 -9.25
N ASN A 309 -5.55 10.16 -9.89
CA ASN A 309 -4.79 9.01 -10.33
C ASN A 309 -5.08 8.79 -11.82
N TRP A 310 -4.03 8.68 -12.60
CA TRP A 310 -4.09 8.45 -14.03
C TRP A 310 -3.12 7.36 -14.45
N GLU A 311 -3.58 6.50 -15.35
CA GLU A 311 -2.77 5.47 -16.00
C GLU A 311 -3.10 5.36 -17.48
N GLN A 312 -2.10 5.00 -18.30
CA GLN A 312 -2.28 4.81 -19.73
C GLN A 312 -1.24 3.85 -20.29
N GLU A 313 -1.67 2.81 -21.00
CA GLU A 313 -0.77 2.11 -21.90
C GLU A 313 -0.50 3.01 -23.12
N VAL A 314 0.74 3.41 -23.33
CA VAL A 314 1.15 4.33 -24.41
C VAL A 314 1.68 3.60 -25.65
N ALA A 315 2.09 2.35 -25.48
CA ALA A 315 2.48 1.43 -26.52
C ALA A 315 2.38 0.01 -25.97
N ASP A 316 2.30 -1.00 -26.82
CA ASP A 316 2.20 -2.40 -26.42
C ASP A 316 3.27 -2.76 -25.37
N GLY A 317 2.83 -3.07 -24.15
CA GLY A 317 3.66 -3.35 -22.98
C GLY A 317 4.47 -2.17 -22.43
N ILE A 318 4.05 -0.93 -22.68
CA ILE A 318 4.56 0.26 -21.97
C ILE A 318 3.40 1.00 -21.34
N GLY A 319 3.33 0.96 -20.02
CA GLY A 319 2.39 1.72 -19.22
C GLY A 319 3.05 2.92 -18.57
N VAL A 320 2.31 4.01 -18.45
CA VAL A 320 2.72 5.19 -17.70
C VAL A 320 1.62 5.53 -16.70
N PHE A 321 2.02 6.14 -15.58
CA PHE A 321 1.08 6.59 -14.57
C PHE A 321 1.50 7.93 -13.96
N ALA A 322 0.54 8.61 -13.35
CA ALA A 322 0.77 9.78 -12.52
C ALA A 322 -0.30 9.89 -11.44
N ARG A 323 0.12 10.30 -10.23
CA ARG A 323 -0.77 10.66 -9.12
C ARG A 323 -0.45 12.05 -8.61
N ALA A 324 -1.47 12.76 -8.14
CA ALA A 324 -1.32 14.01 -7.42
C ALA A 324 -2.34 14.06 -6.31
N GLY A 325 -1.91 14.32 -5.09
CA GLY A 325 -2.78 14.37 -3.92
C GLY A 325 -2.46 15.51 -2.98
N PHE A 326 -3.46 15.91 -2.23
CA PHE A 326 -3.30 16.84 -1.12
C PHE A 326 -4.36 16.63 -0.04
N ASN A 327 -4.01 17.00 1.18
CA ASN A 327 -4.94 17.17 2.29
C ASN A 327 -4.74 18.55 2.94
N ASP A 328 -5.64 18.92 3.86
CA ASP A 328 -5.62 20.25 4.47
C ASP A 328 -4.39 20.50 5.38
N GLY A 329 -3.73 19.44 5.86
CA GLY A 329 -2.47 19.49 6.62
C GLY A 329 -2.53 20.30 7.92
N ARG A 330 -3.72 20.55 8.48
CA ARG A 330 -3.91 21.30 9.73
C ARG A 330 -3.93 20.41 10.95
N THR A 331 -4.47 19.20 10.74
CA THR A 331 -4.58 18.18 11.78
C THR A 331 -3.48 17.13 11.63
N GLU A 332 -3.16 16.50 12.74
CA GLU A 332 -2.30 15.33 12.81
C GLU A 332 -2.62 14.31 11.70
N THR A 333 -1.62 13.74 11.06
CA THR A 333 -1.82 12.57 10.20
C THR A 333 -2.26 11.40 11.07
N TRP A 334 -3.23 10.62 10.59
CA TRP A 334 -3.89 9.66 11.47
C TRP A 334 -3.60 8.20 11.16
N ALA A 335 -3.55 7.82 9.91
CA ALA A 335 -3.51 6.41 9.57
C ALA A 335 -2.34 6.02 8.65
N TYR A 336 -2.06 6.79 7.60
CA TYR A 336 -1.13 6.39 6.56
C TYR A 336 0.25 7.08 6.67
N THR A 337 0.71 7.77 5.64
CA THR A 337 2.00 8.47 5.63
C THR A 337 1.88 9.90 6.12
N GLU A 338 2.92 10.46 6.73
CA GLU A 338 2.97 11.87 7.12
C GLU A 338 3.32 12.76 5.91
N ILE A 339 2.41 12.78 4.94
CA ILE A 339 2.49 13.54 3.68
C ILE A 339 1.22 14.35 3.52
N ASP A 340 1.35 15.69 3.34
CA ASP A 340 0.19 16.56 3.11
C ASP A 340 -0.01 16.87 1.63
N ARG A 341 1.03 16.70 0.80
CA ARG A 341 1.02 16.90 -0.65
C ARG A 341 1.92 15.89 -1.32
N SER A 342 1.44 15.29 -2.40
CA SER A 342 2.17 14.29 -3.16
C SER A 342 2.02 14.54 -4.66
N LEU A 343 3.10 14.34 -5.39
CA LEU A 343 3.09 14.25 -6.86
C LEU A 343 4.01 13.10 -7.25
N SER A 344 3.46 12.08 -7.87
CA SER A 344 4.21 10.91 -8.34
C SER A 344 3.94 10.60 -9.80
N GLY A 345 4.84 9.84 -10.41
CA GLY A 345 4.65 9.33 -11.75
C GLY A 345 5.78 8.42 -12.18
N GLY A 346 5.47 7.58 -13.16
CA GLY A 346 6.44 6.58 -13.60
C GLY A 346 6.05 5.84 -14.87
N VAL A 347 6.86 4.87 -15.20
CA VAL A 347 6.71 3.99 -16.35
C VAL A 347 6.96 2.54 -15.94
N SER A 348 6.13 1.63 -16.44
CA SER A 348 6.35 0.19 -16.41
C SER A 348 6.54 -0.33 -17.83
N VAL A 349 7.53 -1.20 -18.04
CA VAL A 349 7.85 -1.79 -19.34
C VAL A 349 7.86 -3.30 -19.22
N ASN A 350 6.92 -3.96 -19.89
CA ASN A 350 6.83 -5.41 -19.90
C ASN A 350 7.94 -6.06 -20.70
N GLY A 351 8.50 -7.13 -20.17
CA GLY A 351 9.65 -7.87 -20.68
C GLY A 351 9.45 -8.58 -22.00
N LYS A 352 8.23 -8.62 -22.57
CA LYS A 352 8.01 -9.14 -23.92
C LYS A 352 8.90 -8.43 -24.97
N ARG A 353 9.31 -7.19 -24.71
CA ARG A 353 10.21 -6.42 -25.58
C ARG A 353 11.62 -7.00 -25.66
N TRP A 354 12.05 -7.81 -24.70
CA TRP A 354 13.32 -8.53 -24.68
C TRP A 354 13.14 -10.05 -24.54
N GLY A 355 11.94 -10.57 -24.90
CA GLY A 355 11.67 -12.00 -24.94
C GLY A 355 11.36 -12.67 -23.61
N ARG A 356 10.98 -11.88 -22.60
CA ARG A 356 10.61 -12.34 -21.25
C ARG A 356 9.25 -11.75 -20.81
N PRO A 357 8.13 -12.26 -21.35
CA PRO A 357 6.80 -11.63 -21.19
C PRO A 357 6.29 -11.60 -19.75
N ASP A 358 6.85 -12.42 -18.86
CA ASP A 358 6.47 -12.49 -17.45
C ASP A 358 7.36 -11.59 -16.55
N ASP A 359 8.31 -10.85 -17.13
CA ASP A 359 9.14 -9.89 -16.41
C ASP A 359 8.60 -8.46 -16.61
N ASP A 360 8.89 -7.57 -15.63
CA ASP A 360 8.60 -6.13 -15.75
C ASP A 360 9.76 -5.27 -15.22
N LEU A 361 9.96 -4.11 -15.84
CA LEU A 361 10.87 -3.06 -15.39
C LEU A 361 10.08 -1.82 -15.06
N GLY A 362 10.16 -1.35 -13.82
CA GLY A 362 9.55 -0.10 -13.36
C GLY A 362 10.59 0.97 -13.07
N LEU A 363 10.25 2.22 -13.39
CA LEU A 363 10.97 3.44 -12.97
C LEU A 363 9.94 4.50 -12.61
N ALA A 364 10.02 5.03 -11.41
CA ALA A 364 9.11 6.09 -10.95
C ALA A 364 9.81 7.06 -10.01
N GLY A 365 9.15 8.20 -9.77
CA GLY A 365 9.54 9.14 -8.75
C GLY A 365 8.35 9.78 -8.06
N VAL A 366 8.57 10.24 -6.84
CA VAL A 366 7.59 10.98 -6.05
C VAL A 366 8.25 12.17 -5.36
N VAL A 367 7.52 13.29 -5.31
CA VAL A 367 7.86 14.48 -4.52
C VAL A 367 6.77 14.65 -3.48
N SER A 368 7.16 14.60 -2.22
CA SER A 368 6.27 14.71 -1.06
C SER A 368 6.52 16.02 -0.31
N GLY A 369 5.48 16.60 0.28
CA GLY A 369 5.59 17.86 0.99
C GLY A 369 4.59 18.00 2.13
N LEU A 370 4.89 18.94 3.03
CA LEU A 370 4.08 19.27 4.20
C LEU A 370 3.35 20.61 4.04
N SER A 371 2.27 20.78 4.79
CA SER A 371 1.61 22.05 5.02
C SER A 371 2.50 23.01 5.82
N SER A 372 2.14 24.30 5.88
CA SER A 372 2.84 25.28 6.71
C SER A 372 2.77 24.97 8.19
N GLU A 373 1.62 24.49 8.64
CA GLU A 373 1.34 24.15 10.04
C GLU A 373 2.14 22.92 10.49
N HIS A 374 2.16 21.88 9.66
CA HIS A 374 2.92 20.65 9.93
C HIS A 374 4.43 20.93 9.94
N ARG A 375 4.95 21.71 8.99
CA ARG A 375 6.35 22.17 8.98
C ARG A 375 6.72 22.93 10.26
N ALA A 376 5.87 23.87 10.67
CA ALA A 376 6.13 24.66 11.88
C ALA A 376 6.16 23.78 13.12
N TYR A 377 5.28 22.77 13.19
CA TYR A 377 5.23 21.81 14.28
C TYR A 377 6.52 20.98 14.39
N LEU A 378 6.97 20.36 13.27
CA LEU A 378 8.23 19.58 13.25
C LEU A 378 9.46 20.48 13.48
N ALA A 379 9.48 21.70 12.92
CA ALA A 379 10.60 22.65 13.13
C ALA A 379 10.72 23.11 14.59
N ALA A 380 9.63 23.14 15.35
CA ALA A 380 9.62 23.42 16.76
C ALA A 380 10.00 22.22 17.65
N GLY A 381 10.32 21.07 17.07
CA GLY A 381 10.70 19.83 17.74
C GLY A 381 9.54 18.93 18.12
N GLY A 382 8.40 19.06 17.46
CA GLY A 382 7.28 18.13 17.60
C GLY A 382 7.52 16.81 16.86
N ASP A 383 6.92 15.75 17.34
CA ASP A 383 7.02 14.40 16.79
C ASP A 383 5.69 13.93 16.23
N GLY A 384 5.71 13.30 15.04
CA GLY A 384 4.64 12.50 14.48
C GLY A 384 4.83 11.01 14.81
N PHE A 385 4.10 10.14 14.12
CA PHE A 385 4.28 8.70 14.32
C PHE A 385 5.45 8.12 13.49
N ILE A 386 5.92 8.81 12.44
CA ILE A 386 7.07 8.41 11.61
C ILE A 386 8.13 9.50 11.47
N LEU A 387 7.77 10.75 11.66
CA LEU A 387 8.65 11.90 11.49
C LEU A 387 8.81 12.67 12.79
N GLY A 388 9.81 13.56 12.83
CA GLY A 388 10.13 14.38 13.99
C GLY A 388 11.44 13.95 14.61
N ASP A 389 12.48 14.75 14.38
CA ASP A 389 13.83 14.47 14.85
C ASP A 389 14.41 15.64 15.70
N GLY A 390 13.51 16.52 16.16
CA GLY A 390 13.82 17.62 17.07
C GLY A 390 14.03 18.97 16.39
N ARG A 391 14.26 19.02 15.08
CA ARG A 391 14.32 20.24 14.27
C ARG A 391 14.13 19.93 12.80
N LEU A 392 13.86 20.96 11.97
CA LEU A 392 13.62 20.79 10.54
C LEU A 392 14.23 21.95 9.74
N ASP A 393 15.17 21.66 8.84
CA ASP A 393 15.52 22.51 7.73
C ASP A 393 14.79 22.02 6.48
N TYR A 394 13.58 22.56 6.26
CA TYR A 394 12.60 22.00 5.35
C TYR A 394 12.99 22.09 3.88
N GLU A 395 12.97 20.93 3.23
CA GLU A 395 12.86 20.78 1.78
C GLU A 395 11.91 19.60 1.48
N PRO A 396 11.23 19.56 0.32
CA PRO A 396 10.44 18.38 -0.06
C PRO A 396 11.29 17.11 -0.03
N GLU A 397 10.67 16.00 0.40
CA GLU A 397 11.28 14.69 0.24
C GLU A 397 11.05 14.21 -1.19
N GLU A 398 12.12 13.79 -1.86
CA GLU A 398 12.09 13.31 -3.24
C GLU A 398 12.60 11.87 -3.28
N VAL A 399 11.85 10.98 -3.91
CA VAL A 399 12.25 9.58 -4.09
C VAL A 399 12.24 9.23 -5.56
N VAL A 400 13.26 8.50 -6.00
CA VAL A 400 13.29 7.81 -7.30
C VAL A 400 13.49 6.34 -7.03
N GLU A 401 12.63 5.50 -7.60
CA GLU A 401 12.69 4.05 -7.47
C GLU A 401 12.80 3.38 -8.83
N VAL A 402 13.61 2.32 -8.90
CA VAL A 402 13.71 1.42 -10.04
C VAL A 402 13.73 -0.02 -9.57
N TYR A 403 12.90 -0.86 -10.18
CA TYR A 403 12.89 -2.30 -9.93
C TYR A 403 12.90 -3.11 -11.23
N TYR A 404 13.38 -4.35 -11.14
CA TYR A 404 13.24 -5.35 -12.20
C TYR A 404 12.60 -6.61 -11.63
N LEU A 405 11.33 -6.87 -11.98
CA LEU A 405 10.63 -8.09 -11.64
C LEU A 405 11.11 -9.22 -12.57
N TRP A 406 11.94 -10.11 -12.07
CA TRP A 406 12.37 -11.32 -12.77
C TRP A 406 11.51 -12.50 -12.36
N THR A 407 10.77 -13.07 -13.31
CA THR A 407 9.88 -14.22 -13.11
C THR A 407 10.48 -15.46 -13.79
N PRO A 408 11.39 -16.21 -13.11
CA PRO A 408 11.99 -17.41 -13.67
C PRO A 408 10.99 -18.53 -13.91
N ILE A 409 9.95 -18.61 -13.09
CA ILE A 409 8.82 -19.57 -13.20
C ILE A 409 7.54 -18.86 -12.73
N LYS A 410 6.39 -19.30 -13.21
CA LYS A 410 5.10 -18.59 -13.08
C LYS A 410 4.66 -18.23 -11.65
N TRP A 411 5.12 -18.97 -10.66
CA TRP A 411 4.74 -18.79 -9.26
C TRP A 411 5.85 -18.16 -8.39
N LEU A 412 6.97 -17.75 -9.00
CA LEU A 412 8.11 -17.16 -8.27
C LEU A 412 8.66 -15.95 -9.02
N ALA A 413 8.72 -14.83 -8.32
CA ALA A 413 9.39 -13.61 -8.76
C ALA A 413 10.54 -13.24 -7.83
N VAL A 414 11.61 -12.73 -8.39
CA VAL A 414 12.77 -12.16 -7.68
C VAL A 414 13.01 -10.76 -8.21
N THR A 415 12.99 -9.77 -7.33
CA THR A 415 13.01 -8.36 -7.73
C THR A 415 14.14 -7.63 -7.02
N PRO A 416 15.28 -7.36 -7.67
CA PRO A 416 16.17 -6.30 -7.21
C PRO A 416 15.47 -4.95 -7.33
N ASP A 417 15.65 -4.12 -6.30
CA ASP A 417 15.06 -2.80 -6.14
C ASP A 417 16.12 -1.79 -5.70
N TYR A 418 15.99 -0.56 -6.16
CA TYR A 418 16.83 0.54 -5.73
C TYR A 418 16.01 1.80 -5.59
N GLN A 419 16.15 2.47 -4.43
CA GLN A 419 15.54 3.75 -4.17
C GLN A 419 16.61 4.79 -3.79
N PHE A 420 16.50 5.98 -4.36
CA PHE A 420 17.28 7.14 -3.98
C PHE A 420 16.37 8.14 -3.31
N VAL A 421 16.67 8.49 -2.05
CA VAL A 421 15.86 9.40 -1.23
C VAL A 421 16.67 10.67 -0.97
N GLN A 422 16.17 11.80 -1.44
CA GLN A 422 16.67 13.13 -1.16
C GLN A 422 15.86 13.76 -0.05
N ASN A 423 16.51 14.44 0.90
CA ASN A 423 15.90 15.09 2.06
C ASN A 423 14.99 14.16 2.89
N PRO A 424 15.48 13.00 3.38
CA PRO A 424 14.66 12.06 4.12
C PRO A 424 14.00 12.74 5.33
N GLY A 425 12.69 12.52 5.50
CA GLY A 425 11.88 13.19 6.51
C GLY A 425 11.75 14.70 6.30
N TYR A 426 11.83 15.17 5.06
CA TYR A 426 11.79 16.58 4.67
C TYR A 426 12.96 17.43 5.16
N ASN A 427 14.07 16.81 5.56
CA ASN A 427 15.14 17.50 6.25
C ASN A 427 16.42 17.54 5.41
N ARG A 428 16.83 18.74 5.01
CA ARG A 428 18.03 19.03 4.21
C ARG A 428 19.34 18.75 4.95
N ASP A 429 19.31 18.74 6.30
CA ASP A 429 20.45 18.39 7.15
C ASP A 429 20.77 16.88 7.12
N ARG A 430 20.00 16.09 6.37
CA ARG A 430 20.09 14.63 6.31
C ARG A 430 20.04 14.13 4.87
N GLY A 431 20.77 13.05 4.57
CA GLY A 431 20.78 12.43 3.25
C GLY A 431 21.80 13.04 2.28
N PRO A 432 21.73 12.69 0.97
CA PRO A 432 20.78 11.71 0.42
C PRO A 432 21.05 10.28 0.87
N VAL A 433 20.05 9.41 0.74
CA VAL A 433 20.11 7.98 1.11
C VAL A 433 19.90 7.11 -0.11
N SER A 434 20.73 6.07 -0.26
CA SER A 434 20.54 5.00 -1.24
C SER A 434 20.03 3.75 -0.52
N VAL A 435 18.84 3.29 -0.87
CA VAL A 435 18.24 2.05 -0.33
C VAL A 435 18.30 0.98 -1.39
N PHE A 436 18.87 -0.17 -1.05
CA PHE A 436 18.95 -1.35 -1.90
C PHE A 436 17.99 -2.39 -1.38
N GLY A 437 17.15 -2.95 -2.25
CA GLY A 437 16.14 -3.95 -1.94
C GLY A 437 16.32 -5.24 -2.73
N LEU A 438 15.92 -6.35 -2.11
CA LEU A 438 15.71 -7.62 -2.77
C LEU A 438 14.37 -8.19 -2.28
N ARG A 439 13.41 -8.31 -3.19
CA ARG A 439 12.13 -8.96 -2.91
C ARG A 439 12.10 -10.34 -3.55
N ILE A 440 11.64 -11.34 -2.80
CA ILE A 440 11.31 -12.68 -3.29
C ILE A 440 9.82 -12.89 -3.01
N HIS A 441 9.05 -13.06 -4.06
CA HIS A 441 7.60 -13.23 -3.99
C HIS A 441 7.19 -14.55 -4.64
N SER A 442 6.27 -15.27 -4.00
CA SER A 442 5.69 -16.49 -4.53
C SER A 442 4.18 -16.45 -4.33
N GLU A 443 3.46 -16.79 -5.40
CA GLU A 443 2.00 -16.78 -5.46
C GLU A 443 1.47 -18.07 -6.11
N TYR A 444 0.35 -18.61 -5.53
CA TYR A 444 -0.30 -19.83 -6.01
C TYR A 444 -1.83 -19.70 -5.95
#